data_d313b20e289b91c5e3399264dca36c71
#
_entry.id   d313b20e289b91c5e3399264dca36c71
#
_cell.length_a   1.000
_cell.length_b   1.000
_cell.length_c   1.000
_cell.angle_alpha   90.00
_cell.angle_beta   90.00
_cell.angle_gamma   90.00
#
_symmetry.space_group_name_H-M   'P 1'
#
loop_
_entity.id
_entity.type
_entity.pdbx_description
1 polymer ?
#
loop_
_entity_poly.entity_id
_entity_poly.type
_entity_poly.pdbx_seq_one_letter_code
_entity_poly.pdbx_strand_id
1 'polypeptide(L)'
;MSNFDPNDDIPLIFPALAPVYRQTHDLAFTALRVTTGGIMSWFGWEKLFNGDMPRDIELFQQLGLEPAVPLAYFTSALEFFGGIAIALGLLTRPLSFMLFIQMIVILLLVMIPRGTGFQLSTVWLGVFAYLSVRGSGRFSMERLIGKQF
;
A
#
# COMPACT_ATOMS: atom_id res chain seq x y z
N MET A 1 2.00 -25.45 -8.26
CA MET A 1 2.79 -24.28 -7.85
C MET A 1 2.78 -24.24 -6.34
N SER A 2 3.93 -24.56 -5.70
CA SER A 2 4.06 -24.62 -4.26
C SER A 2 3.85 -23.22 -3.69
N ASN A 3 2.83 -23.08 -2.84
CA ASN A 3 2.72 -21.90 -2.01
C ASN A 3 3.96 -21.90 -1.12
N PHE A 4 4.88 -20.98 -1.35
CA PHE A 4 6.02 -20.75 -0.46
C PHE A 4 5.44 -20.29 0.88
N ASP A 5 5.37 -21.19 1.83
CA ASP A 5 5.12 -20.89 3.23
C ASP A 5 6.47 -20.97 3.94
N PRO A 6 7.06 -19.85 4.36
CA PRO A 6 8.35 -19.85 5.03
C PRO A 6 8.36 -20.65 6.34
N ASN A 7 7.20 -21.10 6.82
CA ASN A 7 7.06 -21.90 8.05
C ASN A 7 6.81 -23.40 7.79
N ASP A 8 6.83 -23.86 6.53
CA ASP A 8 6.56 -25.28 6.20
C ASP A 8 7.56 -26.28 6.83
N ASP A 9 8.75 -25.81 7.20
CA ASP A 9 9.82 -26.63 7.78
C ASP A 9 9.84 -26.66 9.31
N ILE A 10 9.01 -25.85 9.99
CA ILE A 10 8.98 -25.80 11.45
C ILE A 10 7.68 -26.45 11.94
N PRO A 11 7.77 -27.59 12.70
CA PRO A 11 6.58 -28.24 13.22
C PRO A 11 5.85 -27.34 14.22
N LEU A 12 4.55 -27.17 14.01
CA LEU A 12 3.70 -26.44 14.96
C LEU A 12 3.65 -27.18 16.31
N ILE A 13 3.75 -26.42 17.39
CA ILE A 13 3.59 -26.96 18.76
C ILE A 13 2.20 -27.61 18.91
N PHE A 14 1.19 -27.05 18.23
CA PHE A 14 -0.18 -27.59 18.19
C PHE A 14 -0.60 -27.87 16.73
N PRO A 15 -0.31 -29.06 16.17
CA PRO A 15 -0.64 -29.40 14.77
C PRO A 15 -2.14 -29.29 14.44
N ALA A 16 -3.02 -29.44 15.44
CA ALA A 16 -4.46 -29.29 15.26
C ALA A 16 -4.90 -27.88 14.82
N LEU A 17 -4.07 -26.85 15.03
CA LEU A 17 -4.35 -25.48 14.61
C LEU A 17 -3.88 -25.17 13.19
N ALA A 18 -3.17 -26.07 12.52
CA ALA A 18 -2.67 -25.85 11.16
C ALA A 18 -3.77 -25.43 10.14
N PRO A 19 -4.96 -26.05 10.10
CA PRO A 19 -6.01 -25.63 9.16
C PRO A 19 -6.54 -24.23 9.47
N VAL A 20 -6.61 -23.86 10.75
CA VAL A 20 -7.04 -22.54 11.19
C VAL A 20 -6.02 -21.48 10.73
N TYR A 21 -4.75 -21.72 10.94
CA TYR A 21 -3.69 -20.78 10.52
C TYR A 21 -3.65 -20.58 8.98
N ARG A 22 -3.84 -21.64 8.22
CA ARG A 22 -3.89 -21.54 6.75
C ARG A 22 -5.06 -20.68 6.26
N GLN A 23 -6.23 -20.84 6.85
CA GLN A 23 -7.41 -20.08 6.45
C GLN A 23 -7.37 -18.64 6.95
N THR A 24 -6.94 -18.41 8.19
CA THR A 24 -6.83 -17.07 8.77
C THR A 24 -5.73 -16.23 8.11
N HIS A 25 -4.64 -16.86 7.65
CA HIS A 25 -3.57 -16.18 6.96
C HIS A 25 -4.05 -15.47 5.68
N ASP A 26 -4.83 -16.15 4.83
CA ASP A 26 -5.37 -15.55 3.60
C ASP A 26 -6.39 -14.44 3.90
N LEU A 27 -7.20 -14.62 4.95
CA LEU A 27 -8.17 -13.60 5.39
C LEU A 27 -7.47 -12.38 5.98
N ALA A 28 -6.48 -12.59 6.85
CA ALA A 28 -5.72 -11.51 7.45
C ALA A 28 -4.97 -10.68 6.40
N PHE A 29 -4.37 -11.36 5.42
CA PHE A 29 -3.74 -10.69 4.29
C PHE A 29 -4.74 -9.87 3.46
N THR A 30 -5.90 -10.43 3.18
CA THR A 30 -6.96 -9.73 2.43
C THR A 30 -7.45 -8.52 3.22
N ALA A 31 -7.67 -8.66 4.53
CA ALA A 31 -8.05 -7.55 5.39
C ALA A 31 -6.98 -6.45 5.40
N LEU A 32 -5.70 -6.80 5.54
CA LEU A 32 -4.59 -5.84 5.46
C LEU A 32 -4.63 -5.08 4.14
N ARG A 33 -4.75 -5.77 3.00
CA ARG A 33 -4.78 -5.16 1.67
C ARG A 33 -5.98 -4.23 1.48
N VAL A 34 -7.18 -4.67 1.87
CA VAL A 34 -8.41 -3.88 1.74
C VAL A 34 -8.36 -2.65 2.63
N THR A 35 -7.92 -2.79 3.88
CA THR A 35 -7.78 -1.66 4.81
C THR A 35 -6.73 -0.67 4.31
N THR A 36 -5.56 -1.16 3.88
CA THR A 36 -4.48 -0.32 3.34
C THR A 36 -4.96 0.46 2.12
N GLY A 37 -5.56 -0.23 1.15
CA GLY A 37 -6.09 0.40 -0.06
C GLY A 37 -7.21 1.40 0.24
N GLY A 38 -8.11 1.06 1.16
CA GLY A 38 -9.20 1.95 1.59
C GLY A 38 -8.69 3.24 2.25
N ILE A 39 -7.72 3.14 3.16
CA ILE A 39 -7.13 4.31 3.81
C ILE A 39 -6.37 5.19 2.80
N MET A 40 -5.61 4.59 1.87
CA MET A 40 -4.93 5.37 0.82
C MET A 40 -5.93 6.07 -0.08
N SER A 41 -7.02 5.39 -0.48
CA SER A 41 -8.08 6.02 -1.26
C SER A 41 -8.73 7.18 -0.53
N TRP A 42 -8.93 7.06 0.78
CA TRP A 42 -9.44 8.15 1.60
C TRP A 42 -8.52 9.37 1.57
N PHE A 43 -7.21 9.18 1.76
CA PHE A 43 -6.24 10.29 1.67
C PHE A 43 -6.23 10.94 0.28
N GLY A 44 -6.26 10.14 -0.79
CA GLY A 44 -6.34 10.66 -2.14
C GLY A 44 -7.65 11.42 -2.41
N TRP A 45 -8.77 10.96 -1.85
CA TRP A 45 -10.06 11.63 -1.92
C TRP A 45 -10.03 13.02 -1.28
N GLU A 46 -9.52 13.11 -0.03
CA GLU A 46 -9.39 14.39 0.69
C GLU A 46 -8.61 15.41 -0.14
N LYS A 47 -7.51 15.00 -0.76
CA LYS A 47 -6.68 15.86 -1.58
C LYS A 47 -7.38 16.28 -2.88
N LEU A 48 -7.98 15.34 -3.60
CA LEU A 48 -8.55 15.61 -4.93
C LEU A 48 -9.89 16.36 -4.87
N PHE A 49 -10.73 16.09 -3.86
CA PHE A 49 -12.13 16.52 -3.86
C PHE A 49 -12.51 17.40 -2.66
N ASN A 50 -11.79 17.34 -1.54
CA ASN A 50 -12.09 18.11 -0.32
C ASN A 50 -11.26 19.38 -0.14
N GLY A 51 -10.41 19.74 -1.12
CA GLY A 51 -9.72 21.02 -1.12
C GLY A 51 -8.33 21.05 -0.51
N ASP A 52 -7.72 19.91 -0.18
CA ASP A 52 -6.35 19.84 0.36
C ASP A 52 -5.25 19.98 -0.73
N MET A 53 -5.64 19.97 -2.01
CA MET A 53 -4.69 20.05 -3.13
C MET A 53 -3.78 21.30 -3.11
N PRO A 54 -4.26 22.53 -2.80
CA PRO A 54 -3.39 23.71 -2.75
C PRO A 54 -2.26 23.55 -1.73
N ARG A 55 -2.54 22.91 -0.59
CA ARG A 55 -1.56 22.63 0.46
C ARG A 55 -0.47 21.66 0.00
N ASP A 56 -0.85 20.62 -0.75
CA ASP A 56 0.11 19.65 -1.30
C ASP A 56 0.98 20.28 -2.38
N ILE A 57 0.41 21.13 -3.25
CA ILE A 57 1.16 21.89 -4.26
C ILE A 57 2.19 22.81 -3.59
N GLU A 58 1.77 23.57 -2.57
CA GLU A 58 2.67 24.45 -1.81
C GLU A 58 3.79 23.66 -1.15
N LEU A 59 3.48 22.51 -0.55
CA LEU A 59 4.47 21.62 0.04
C LEU A 59 5.52 21.18 -1.00
N PHE A 60 5.08 20.77 -2.19
CA PHE A 60 6.01 20.32 -3.24
C PHE A 60 6.90 21.46 -3.74
N GLN A 61 6.36 22.68 -3.86
CA GLN A 61 7.15 23.87 -4.18
C GLN A 61 8.21 24.17 -3.11
N GLN A 62 7.82 24.10 -1.83
CA GLN A 62 8.76 24.29 -0.71
C GLN A 62 9.87 23.25 -0.68
N LEU A 63 9.60 22.03 -1.14
CA LEU A 63 10.58 20.95 -1.24
C LEU A 63 11.43 21.00 -2.52
N GLY A 64 11.17 21.96 -3.41
CA GLY A 64 11.87 22.07 -4.72
C GLY A 64 11.50 20.94 -5.70
N LEU A 65 10.37 20.29 -5.51
CA LEU A 65 9.88 19.22 -6.37
C LEU A 65 9.09 19.84 -7.53
N GLU A 66 9.77 20.09 -8.64
CA GLU A 66 9.16 20.69 -9.84
C GLU A 66 9.01 19.66 -10.98
N PRO A 67 7.92 19.72 -11.76
CA PRO A 67 6.78 20.64 -11.68
C PRO A 67 5.77 20.25 -10.57
N ALA A 68 5.55 21.14 -9.58
CA ALA A 68 4.81 20.85 -8.36
C ALA A 68 3.32 20.50 -8.60
N VAL A 69 2.65 21.23 -9.49
CA VAL A 69 1.23 21.05 -9.76
C VAL A 69 0.92 19.65 -10.34
N PRO A 70 1.48 19.23 -11.49
CA PRO A 70 1.19 17.90 -12.01
C PRO A 70 1.67 16.78 -11.09
N LEU A 71 2.73 17.00 -10.33
CA LEU A 71 3.25 16.01 -9.38
C LEU A 71 2.29 15.82 -8.20
N ALA A 72 1.70 16.90 -7.65
CA ALA A 72 0.70 16.82 -6.60
C ALA A 72 -0.58 16.08 -7.06
N TYR A 73 -1.07 16.39 -8.26
CA TYR A 73 -2.21 15.67 -8.84
C TYR A 73 -1.90 14.21 -9.12
N PHE A 74 -0.71 13.89 -9.62
CA PHE A 74 -0.30 12.51 -9.88
C PHE A 74 -0.23 11.69 -8.60
N THR A 75 0.40 12.21 -7.54
CA THR A 75 0.51 11.50 -6.26
C THR A 75 -0.84 11.30 -5.60
N SER A 76 -1.71 12.30 -5.62
CA SER A 76 -3.07 12.21 -5.08
C SER A 76 -3.94 11.24 -5.88
N ALA A 77 -3.82 11.23 -7.22
CA ALA A 77 -4.50 10.27 -8.08
C ALA A 77 -3.98 8.83 -7.85
N LEU A 78 -2.68 8.66 -7.64
CA LEU A 78 -2.09 7.38 -7.29
C LEU A 78 -2.62 6.86 -5.94
N GLU A 79 -2.73 7.72 -4.93
CA GLU A 79 -3.33 7.37 -3.64
C GLU A 79 -4.79 6.97 -3.80
N PHE A 80 -5.59 7.73 -4.54
CA PHE A 80 -7.01 7.48 -4.70
C PHE A 80 -7.29 6.24 -5.55
N PHE A 81 -6.91 6.27 -6.82
CA PHE A 81 -7.19 5.17 -7.76
C PHE A 81 -6.35 3.94 -7.49
N GLY A 82 -5.07 4.14 -7.13
CA GLY A 82 -4.17 3.06 -6.74
C GLY A 82 -4.64 2.37 -5.46
N GLY A 83 -5.13 3.13 -4.49
CA GLY A 83 -5.73 2.59 -3.27
C GLY A 83 -6.95 1.72 -3.56
N ILE A 84 -7.90 2.19 -4.39
CA ILE A 84 -9.07 1.40 -4.81
C ILE A 84 -8.62 0.11 -5.52
N ALA A 85 -7.69 0.21 -6.45
CA ALA A 85 -7.20 -0.94 -7.20
C ALA A 85 -6.51 -1.97 -6.28
N ILE A 86 -5.68 -1.52 -5.33
CA ILE A 86 -5.06 -2.39 -4.31
C ILE A 86 -6.13 -3.06 -3.44
N ALA A 87 -7.15 -2.32 -2.97
CA ALA A 87 -8.25 -2.88 -2.18
C ALA A 87 -8.98 -4.00 -2.94
N LEU A 88 -9.24 -3.81 -4.23
CA LEU A 88 -9.86 -4.81 -5.10
C LEU A 88 -8.91 -5.94 -5.49
N GLY A 89 -7.61 -5.77 -5.32
CA GLY A 89 -6.57 -6.72 -5.75
C GLY A 89 -6.35 -6.68 -7.25
N LEU A 90 -6.28 -5.47 -7.82
CA LEU A 90 -5.91 -5.20 -9.21
C LEU A 90 -4.58 -4.46 -9.23
N LEU A 91 -3.65 -4.89 -10.11
CA LEU A 91 -2.34 -4.27 -10.26
C LEU A 91 -1.62 -4.03 -8.91
N THR A 92 -1.83 -4.95 -7.95
CA THR A 92 -1.39 -4.75 -6.58
C THR A 92 0.11 -4.53 -6.49
N ARG A 93 0.92 -5.30 -7.22
CA ARG A 93 2.39 -5.18 -7.20
C ARG A 93 2.88 -3.82 -7.70
N PRO A 94 2.58 -3.39 -8.95
CA PRO A 94 3.09 -2.13 -9.46
C PRO A 94 2.58 -0.92 -8.69
N LEU A 95 1.31 -0.90 -8.30
CA LEU A 95 0.74 0.21 -7.55
C LEU A 95 1.30 0.31 -6.13
N SER A 96 1.47 -0.82 -5.44
CA SER A 96 2.11 -0.84 -4.12
C SER A 96 3.58 -0.42 -4.21
N PHE A 97 4.29 -0.79 -5.28
CA PHE A 97 5.67 -0.33 -5.49
C PHE A 97 5.74 1.18 -5.72
N MET A 98 4.82 1.76 -6.50
CA MET A 98 4.75 3.22 -6.70
C MET A 98 4.45 3.94 -5.38
N LEU A 99 3.49 3.45 -4.58
CA LEU A 99 3.19 4.01 -3.25
C LEU A 99 4.35 3.81 -2.27
N PHE A 100 5.10 2.72 -2.37
CA PHE A 100 6.32 2.50 -1.59
C PHE A 100 7.37 3.58 -1.88
N ILE A 101 7.63 3.89 -3.16
CA ILE A 101 8.53 4.98 -3.56
C ILE A 101 8.01 6.32 -3.02
N GLN A 102 6.70 6.59 -3.16
CA GLN A 102 6.10 7.81 -2.62
C GLN A 102 6.31 7.94 -1.11
N MET A 103 6.16 6.84 -0.34
CA MET A 103 6.40 6.84 1.11
C MET A 103 7.86 7.09 1.46
N ILE A 104 8.82 6.61 0.65
CA ILE A 104 10.24 6.94 0.82
C ILE A 104 10.44 8.45 0.69
N VAL A 105 9.90 9.06 -0.37
CA VAL A 105 10.03 10.49 -0.61
C VAL A 105 9.42 11.30 0.54
N ILE A 106 8.21 10.95 0.98
CA ILE A 106 7.54 11.61 2.12
C ILE A 106 8.38 11.46 3.39
N LEU A 107 8.88 10.26 3.67
CA LEU A 107 9.67 9.99 4.87
C LEU A 107 10.94 10.84 4.89
N LEU A 108 11.70 10.85 3.79
CA LEU A 108 13.00 11.52 3.72
C LEU A 108 12.90 13.04 3.64
N LEU A 109 11.97 13.56 2.82
CA LEU A 109 11.88 14.98 2.54
C LEU A 109 10.92 15.75 3.46
N VAL A 110 9.96 15.06 4.06
CA VAL A 110 8.92 15.72 4.88
C VAL A 110 9.01 15.34 6.34
N MET A 111 8.96 14.04 6.65
CA MET A 111 8.77 13.60 8.04
C MET A 111 10.05 13.66 8.87
N ILE A 112 11.19 13.21 8.32
CA ILE A 112 12.47 13.26 9.03
C ILE A 112 12.90 14.71 9.32
N PRO A 113 12.87 15.65 8.35
CA PRO A 113 13.21 17.04 8.63
C PRO A 113 12.27 17.72 9.65
N ARG A 114 11.01 17.33 9.69
CA ARG A 114 10.03 17.86 10.69
C ARG A 114 10.17 17.22 12.07
N GLY A 115 10.86 16.10 12.21
CA GLY A 115 11.03 15.38 13.46
C GLY A 115 9.73 14.76 14.02
N THR A 116 8.64 14.74 13.25
CA THR A 116 7.32 14.26 13.68
C THR A 116 6.64 13.41 12.60
N GLY A 117 5.84 12.43 13.03
CA GLY A 117 5.02 11.62 12.11
C GLY A 117 5.76 10.54 11.33
N PHE A 118 7.07 10.37 11.54
CA PHE A 118 7.87 9.38 10.80
C PHE A 118 7.46 7.93 11.12
N GLN A 119 6.92 7.66 12.31
CA GLN A 119 6.50 6.31 12.71
C GLN A 119 5.43 5.75 11.75
N LEU A 120 4.40 6.55 11.47
CA LEU A 120 3.31 6.14 10.58
C LEU A 120 3.80 5.93 9.15
N SER A 121 4.61 6.85 8.62
CA SER A 121 5.18 6.71 7.27
C SER A 121 6.09 5.48 7.15
N THR A 122 6.82 5.12 8.21
CA THR A 122 7.64 3.90 8.25
C THR A 122 6.78 2.64 8.22
N VAL A 123 5.65 2.62 8.94
CA VAL A 123 4.71 1.50 8.89
C VAL A 123 4.13 1.33 7.48
N TRP A 124 3.68 2.42 6.85
CA TRP A 124 3.18 2.38 5.47
C TRP A 124 4.23 1.87 4.49
N LEU A 125 5.48 2.30 4.65
CA LEU A 125 6.60 1.83 3.83
C LEU A 125 6.75 0.31 3.93
N GLY A 126 6.71 -0.26 5.14
CA GLY A 126 6.77 -1.71 5.35
C GLY A 126 5.59 -2.45 4.74
N VAL A 127 4.37 -1.90 4.87
CA VAL A 127 3.15 -2.48 4.30
C VAL A 127 3.22 -2.51 2.77
N PHE A 128 3.60 -1.39 2.12
CA PHE A 128 3.70 -1.33 0.66
C PHE A 128 4.85 -2.17 0.11
N ALA A 129 5.98 -2.26 0.81
CA ALA A 129 7.06 -3.19 0.47
C ALA A 129 6.55 -4.64 0.47
N TYR A 130 5.82 -5.03 1.50
CA TYR A 130 5.24 -6.37 1.60
C TYR A 130 4.21 -6.65 0.50
N LEU A 131 3.29 -5.71 0.23
CA LEU A 131 2.27 -5.86 -0.82
C LEU A 131 2.88 -5.92 -2.22
N SER A 132 3.96 -5.16 -2.48
CA SER A 132 4.65 -5.16 -3.78
C SER A 132 5.30 -6.52 -4.10
N VAL A 133 5.80 -7.22 -3.09
CA VAL A 133 6.41 -8.54 -3.25
C VAL A 133 5.35 -9.63 -3.30
N ARG A 134 4.41 -9.63 -2.36
CA ARG A 134 3.40 -10.69 -2.24
C ARG A 134 2.35 -10.64 -3.35
N GLY A 135 1.95 -9.43 -3.77
CA GLY A 135 0.93 -9.24 -4.80
C GLY A 135 -0.50 -9.31 -4.26
N SER A 136 -1.45 -9.66 -5.13
CA SER A 136 -2.89 -9.52 -4.88
C SER A 136 -3.50 -10.55 -3.92
N GLY A 137 -2.84 -11.71 -3.72
CA GLY A 137 -3.30 -12.77 -2.84
C GLY A 137 -4.48 -13.60 -3.39
N ARG A 138 -5.04 -14.47 -2.52
CA ARG A 138 -6.02 -15.48 -2.92
C ARG A 138 -7.39 -14.90 -3.26
N PHE A 139 -7.84 -13.89 -2.51
CA PHE A 139 -9.12 -13.20 -2.69
C PHE A 139 -8.93 -11.89 -3.43
N SER A 140 -8.64 -11.95 -4.74
CA SER A 140 -8.37 -10.78 -5.58
C SER A 140 -9.11 -10.86 -6.89
N MET A 141 -9.39 -9.71 -7.51
CA MET A 141 -9.98 -9.64 -8.84
C MET A 141 -9.02 -10.19 -9.92
N GLU A 142 -7.70 -10.02 -9.76
CA GLU A 142 -6.71 -10.61 -10.66
C GLU A 142 -6.88 -12.13 -10.77
N ARG A 143 -7.19 -12.79 -9.67
CA ARG A 143 -7.43 -14.23 -9.66
C ARG A 143 -8.72 -14.63 -10.38
N LEU A 144 -9.76 -13.79 -10.29
CA LEU A 144 -11.02 -14.00 -11.04
C LEU A 144 -10.81 -13.86 -12.55
N ILE A 145 -9.92 -12.94 -12.96
CA ILE A 145 -9.56 -12.70 -14.36
C ILE A 145 -8.57 -13.76 -14.88
N GLY A 146 -7.94 -14.55 -13.97
CA GLY A 146 -6.96 -15.57 -14.33
C GLY A 146 -5.59 -15.05 -14.76
N LYS A 147 -5.28 -13.79 -14.49
CA LYS A 147 -4.00 -13.14 -14.78
C LYS A 147 -3.48 -12.43 -13.54
N GLN A 148 -2.19 -12.58 -13.27
CA GLN A 148 -1.45 -11.79 -12.25
C GLN A 148 -0.55 -10.79 -12.99
N PHE A 149 -0.53 -9.57 -12.50
CA PHE A 149 0.33 -8.49 -13.00
C PHE A 149 1.49 -8.22 -12.05
#